data_b55b37d73c8938f029ea5042fa130256
#
_entry.id   b55b37d73c8938f029ea5042fa130256
#
_cell.length_a   1.000
_cell.length_b   1.000
_cell.length_c   1.000
_cell.angle_alpha   90.00
_cell.angle_beta   90.00
_cell.angle_gamma   90.00
#
_symmetry.space_group_name_H-M   'P 1'
#
loop_
_entity.id
_entity.type
_entity.pdbx_description
1 polymer ?
#
loop_
_entity_poly.entity_id
_entity_poly.type
_entity_poly.pdbx_seq_one_letter_code
_entity_poly.pdbx_strand_id
1 'polypeptide(L)'
;MKKAITLLFLSTLPAPVLADECALVIEGNDAMQYNLKEMSVPATCKEVTVTLNHTGKMPVTAMGHNWALSNTADYQAVATAGMSAGADNNYLPKDDPRVLAHTKMIGGGESTSVTFKTDGLAGKDLTFFCSFPGHFAMMKGSFKIG
;
A
#
# COMPACT_ATOMS: atom_id res chain seq x y z
N MET A 1 37.54 33.15 49.00
CA MET A 1 36.22 33.25 48.37
C MET A 1 36.19 32.30 47.15
N LYS A 2 35.58 31.11 47.27
CA LYS A 2 35.47 30.14 46.16
C LYS A 2 34.10 30.34 45.49
N LYS A 3 34.08 30.79 44.23
CA LYS A 3 32.85 30.91 43.44
C LYS A 3 32.51 29.56 42.83
N ALA A 4 31.39 28.98 43.24
CA ALA A 4 30.84 27.75 42.63
C ALA A 4 30.10 28.18 41.35
N ILE A 5 30.51 27.60 40.22
CA ILE A 5 29.81 27.72 38.92
C ILE A 5 28.88 26.54 38.81
N THR A 6 27.57 26.79 38.90
CA THR A 6 26.55 25.77 38.68
C THR A 6 26.30 25.67 37.17
N LEU A 7 26.71 24.53 36.59
CA LEU A 7 26.41 24.20 35.19
C LEU A 7 24.96 23.70 35.08
N LEU A 8 24.11 24.45 34.42
CA LEU A 8 22.73 24.03 34.10
C LEU A 8 22.77 23.12 32.88
N PHE A 9 22.57 21.80 33.08
CA PHE A 9 22.36 20.87 31.97
C PHE A 9 20.95 21.04 31.43
N LEU A 10 20.82 21.63 30.24
CA LEU A 10 19.57 21.70 29.49
C LEU A 10 19.35 20.34 28.80
N SER A 11 18.50 19.50 29.37
CA SER A 11 18.11 18.23 28.73
C SER A 11 17.09 18.51 27.62
N THR A 12 17.51 18.36 26.36
CA THR A 12 16.62 18.37 25.21
C THR A 12 15.92 17.01 25.13
N LEU A 13 14.63 16.98 25.45
CA LEU A 13 13.79 15.81 25.21
C LEU A 13 13.59 15.67 23.68
N PRO A 14 13.75 14.46 23.11
CA PRO A 14 13.44 14.24 21.69
C PRO A 14 11.95 14.48 21.47
N ALA A 15 11.63 15.28 20.44
CA ALA A 15 10.24 15.45 20.00
C ALA A 15 9.67 14.09 19.53
N PRO A 16 8.39 13.77 19.84
CA PRO A 16 7.78 12.56 19.32
C PRO A 16 7.72 12.64 17.79
N VAL A 17 8.27 11.62 17.12
CA VAL A 17 8.07 11.44 15.67
C VAL A 17 6.61 11.00 15.52
N LEU A 18 5.76 11.90 15.03
CA LEU A 18 4.40 11.56 14.65
C LEU A 18 4.49 10.59 13.46
N ALA A 19 3.84 9.43 13.57
CA ALA A 19 3.67 8.53 12.42
C ALA A 19 2.92 9.31 11.31
N ASP A 20 3.39 9.20 10.06
CA ASP A 20 2.72 9.82 8.92
C ASP A 20 1.41 9.06 8.65
N GLU A 21 0.29 9.67 9.01
CA GLU A 21 -1.05 9.09 8.83
C GLU A 21 -1.42 8.85 7.35
N CYS A 22 -0.65 9.44 6.43
CA CYS A 22 -0.80 9.29 4.99
C CYS A 22 0.14 8.22 4.39
N ALA A 23 0.96 7.55 5.22
CA ALA A 23 1.85 6.46 4.81
C ALA A 23 1.39 5.15 5.46
N LEU A 24 1.05 4.17 4.64
CA LEU A 24 0.52 2.88 5.07
C LEU A 24 1.45 1.75 4.66
N VAL A 25 1.49 0.71 5.47
CA VAL A 25 2.22 -0.53 5.19
C VAL A 25 1.25 -1.70 5.19
N ILE A 26 1.38 -2.58 4.20
CA ILE A 26 0.64 -3.83 4.09
C ILE A 26 1.61 -4.96 3.76
N GLU A 27 1.32 -6.17 4.24
CA GLU A 27 2.12 -7.37 4.00
C GLU A 27 1.33 -8.40 3.21
N GLY A 28 2.00 -9.06 2.25
CA GLY A 28 1.52 -10.24 1.56
C GLY A 28 2.40 -11.45 1.88
N ASN A 29 1.85 -12.67 1.83
CA ASN A 29 2.56 -13.89 2.19
C ASN A 29 2.33 -15.03 1.19
N ASP A 30 3.08 -16.14 1.32
CA ASP A 30 2.98 -17.31 0.44
C ASP A 30 1.67 -18.11 0.59
N ALA A 31 0.76 -17.71 1.49
CA ALA A 31 -0.58 -18.27 1.62
C ALA A 31 -1.65 -17.46 0.86
N MET A 32 -1.26 -16.58 -0.08
CA MET A 32 -2.16 -15.67 -0.80
C MET A 32 -3.01 -14.82 0.14
N GLN A 33 -2.38 -14.19 1.13
CA GLN A 33 -3.08 -13.38 2.12
C GLN A 33 -2.39 -12.03 2.29
N TYR A 34 -3.20 -10.98 2.40
CA TYR A 34 -2.79 -9.73 3.03
C TYR A 34 -3.06 -9.79 4.54
N ASN A 35 -2.18 -9.19 5.31
CA ASN A 35 -2.34 -9.03 6.76
C ASN A 35 -3.47 -8.05 7.15
N LEU A 36 -3.89 -7.19 6.23
CA LEU A 36 -4.98 -6.22 6.41
C LEU A 36 -6.13 -6.50 5.44
N LYS A 37 -7.36 -6.31 5.93
CA LYS A 37 -8.60 -6.35 5.14
C LYS A 37 -9.25 -4.97 4.98
N GLU A 38 -8.75 -4.01 5.70
CA GLU A 38 -9.14 -2.60 5.62
C GLU A 38 -7.91 -1.71 5.79
N MET A 39 -7.82 -0.67 5.00
CA MET A 39 -6.86 0.41 5.12
C MET A 39 -7.61 1.73 5.09
N SER A 40 -7.19 2.71 5.89
CA SER A 40 -7.84 4.02 5.93
C SER A 40 -6.83 5.14 6.14
N VAL A 41 -7.12 6.29 5.55
CA VAL A 41 -6.38 7.54 5.74
C VAL A 41 -7.35 8.69 5.97
N PRO A 42 -6.95 9.73 6.72
CA PRO A 42 -7.74 10.95 6.86
C PRO A 42 -8.00 11.64 5.51
N ALA A 43 -9.15 12.30 5.36
CA ALA A 43 -9.48 13.11 4.18
C ALA A 43 -8.52 14.32 3.97
N THR A 44 -7.74 14.66 4.98
CA THR A 44 -6.68 15.69 4.92
C THR A 44 -5.45 15.25 4.13
N CYS A 45 -5.24 13.93 3.93
CA CYS A 45 -4.16 13.40 3.10
C CYS A 45 -4.40 13.74 1.63
N LYS A 46 -3.55 14.58 1.04
CA LYS A 46 -3.59 14.95 -0.39
C LYS A 46 -2.86 13.94 -1.27
N GLU A 47 -1.88 13.27 -0.69
CA GLU A 47 -1.16 12.16 -1.27
C GLU A 47 -1.08 11.04 -0.23
N VAL A 48 -1.13 9.81 -0.70
CA VAL A 48 -1.01 8.61 0.13
C VAL A 48 0.10 7.75 -0.43
N THR A 49 0.97 7.26 0.45
CA THR A 49 1.98 6.26 0.12
C THR A 49 1.58 4.92 0.71
N VAL A 50 1.50 3.90 -0.13
CA VAL A 50 1.31 2.51 0.30
C VAL A 50 2.58 1.72 0.01
N THR A 51 3.12 1.09 1.03
CA THR A 51 4.26 0.16 0.94
C THR A 51 3.77 -1.26 1.11
N LEU A 52 4.05 -2.11 0.12
CA LEU A 52 3.82 -3.55 0.17
C LEU A 52 5.12 -4.27 0.49
N ASN A 53 5.11 -5.11 1.52
CA ASN A 53 6.18 -6.05 1.85
C ASN A 53 5.72 -7.49 1.55
N HIS A 54 6.51 -8.25 0.78
CA HIS A 54 6.25 -9.67 0.61
C HIS A 54 7.02 -10.49 1.66
N THR A 55 6.33 -10.98 2.68
CA THR A 55 6.94 -11.70 3.82
C THR A 55 7.22 -13.18 3.53
N GLY A 56 6.81 -13.67 2.35
CA GLY A 56 7.07 -15.03 1.89
C GLY A 56 8.48 -15.22 1.31
N LYS A 57 8.68 -16.36 0.66
CA LYS A 57 9.98 -16.77 0.05
C LYS A 57 9.84 -17.21 -1.40
N MET A 58 8.61 -17.36 -1.90
CA MET A 58 8.36 -17.85 -3.25
C MET A 58 8.69 -16.79 -4.31
N PRO A 59 9.20 -17.21 -5.49
CA PRO A 59 9.54 -16.28 -6.55
C PRO A 59 8.30 -15.56 -7.11
N VAL A 60 8.51 -14.39 -7.69
CA VAL A 60 7.46 -13.55 -8.30
C VAL A 60 6.64 -14.27 -9.37
N THR A 61 7.22 -15.24 -10.06
CA THR A 61 6.55 -16.03 -11.10
C THR A 61 5.56 -17.06 -10.55
N ALA A 62 5.69 -17.44 -9.29
CA ALA A 62 4.84 -18.44 -8.64
C ALA A 62 3.88 -17.85 -7.62
N MET A 63 4.31 -16.81 -6.89
CA MET A 63 3.55 -16.17 -5.81
C MET A 63 3.79 -14.66 -5.80
N GLY A 64 3.71 -14.03 -6.97
CA GLY A 64 3.87 -12.58 -7.07
C GLY A 64 2.74 -11.84 -6.37
N HIS A 65 3.08 -10.73 -5.73
CA HIS A 65 2.11 -9.83 -5.12
C HIS A 65 2.34 -8.40 -5.58
N ASN A 66 1.26 -7.69 -5.80
CA ASN A 66 1.22 -6.24 -5.88
C ASN A 66 0.05 -5.71 -5.05
N TRP A 67 -0.03 -4.42 -4.88
CA TRP A 67 -1.18 -3.72 -4.34
C TRP A 67 -1.74 -2.83 -5.43
N ALA A 68 -2.99 -3.02 -5.81
CA ALA A 68 -3.70 -2.22 -6.80
C ALA A 68 -4.98 -1.67 -6.20
N LEU A 69 -5.40 -0.47 -6.60
CA LEU A 69 -6.59 0.24 -6.12
C LEU A 69 -7.55 0.49 -7.27
N SER A 70 -8.82 0.23 -7.04
CA SER A 70 -9.92 0.49 -7.99
C SER A 70 -11.20 0.85 -7.24
N ASN A 71 -12.21 1.40 -7.95
CA ASN A 71 -13.55 1.42 -7.36
C ASN A 71 -14.02 -0.01 -7.11
N THR A 72 -14.78 -0.22 -6.05
CA THR A 72 -15.28 -1.56 -5.68
C THR A 72 -16.11 -2.20 -6.79
N ALA A 73 -16.85 -1.40 -7.56
CA ALA A 73 -17.61 -1.90 -8.69
C ALA A 73 -16.74 -2.43 -9.86
N ASP A 74 -15.49 -1.99 -9.96
CA ASP A 74 -14.62 -2.24 -11.12
C ASP A 74 -13.53 -3.28 -10.87
N TYR A 75 -13.11 -3.51 -9.61
CA TYR A 75 -11.89 -4.26 -9.31
C TYR A 75 -11.85 -5.68 -9.91
N GLN A 76 -12.98 -6.40 -9.96
CA GLN A 76 -13.03 -7.75 -10.53
C GLN A 76 -12.83 -7.73 -12.05
N ALA A 77 -13.45 -6.77 -12.72
CA ALA A 77 -13.29 -6.60 -14.18
C ALA A 77 -11.85 -6.20 -14.52
N VAL A 78 -11.24 -5.30 -13.73
CA VAL A 78 -9.84 -4.89 -13.87
C VAL A 78 -8.91 -6.09 -13.64
N ALA A 79 -9.09 -6.87 -12.56
CA ALA A 79 -8.27 -8.04 -12.27
C ALA A 79 -8.40 -9.11 -13.38
N THR A 80 -9.60 -9.33 -13.92
CA THR A 80 -9.85 -10.27 -15.01
C THR A 80 -9.18 -9.82 -16.31
N ALA A 81 -9.31 -8.54 -16.67
CA ALA A 81 -8.65 -7.98 -17.85
C ALA A 81 -7.12 -8.00 -17.71
N GLY A 82 -6.62 -7.81 -16.50
CA GLY A 82 -5.19 -7.85 -16.17
C GLY A 82 -4.53 -9.19 -16.44
N MET A 83 -5.25 -10.30 -16.33
CA MET A 83 -4.69 -11.62 -16.65
C MET A 83 -4.17 -11.69 -18.09
N SER A 84 -4.86 -11.06 -19.04
CA SER A 84 -4.43 -11.01 -20.44
C SER A 84 -3.33 -9.99 -20.71
N ALA A 85 -3.15 -9.00 -19.82
CA ALA A 85 -2.09 -7.99 -19.93
C ALA A 85 -0.71 -8.56 -19.59
N GLY A 86 -0.64 -9.66 -18.85
CA GLY A 86 0.58 -10.40 -18.53
C GLY A 86 1.48 -9.74 -17.48
N ALA A 87 2.56 -10.44 -17.16
CA ALA A 87 3.50 -10.07 -16.09
C ALA A 87 4.20 -8.71 -16.35
N ASP A 88 4.53 -8.42 -17.61
CA ASP A 88 5.21 -7.17 -18.00
C ASP A 88 4.36 -5.91 -17.66
N ASN A 89 3.05 -6.07 -17.54
CA ASN A 89 2.12 -5.04 -17.12
C ASN A 89 1.61 -5.23 -15.67
N ASN A 90 2.34 -5.98 -14.83
CA ASN A 90 1.94 -6.32 -13.47
C ASN A 90 0.53 -6.96 -13.38
N TYR A 91 0.11 -7.67 -14.41
CA TYR A 91 -1.24 -8.22 -14.57
C TYR A 91 -2.34 -7.15 -14.36
N LEU A 92 -2.13 -5.96 -14.89
CA LEU A 92 -3.09 -4.86 -14.93
C LEU A 92 -3.27 -4.39 -16.37
N PRO A 93 -4.50 -4.05 -16.79
CA PRO A 93 -4.73 -3.52 -18.13
C PRO A 93 -4.01 -2.16 -18.28
N LYS A 94 -3.23 -2.03 -19.36
CA LYS A 94 -2.44 -0.84 -19.62
C LYS A 94 -3.34 0.38 -19.85
N ASP A 95 -2.97 1.50 -19.22
CA ASP A 95 -3.66 2.80 -19.37
C ASP A 95 -5.17 2.76 -19.07
N ASP A 96 -5.62 1.80 -18.27
CA ASP A 96 -7.02 1.67 -17.86
C ASP A 96 -7.34 2.64 -16.72
N PRO A 97 -8.27 3.61 -16.91
CA PRO A 97 -8.59 4.62 -15.90
C PRO A 97 -9.25 4.04 -14.63
N ARG A 98 -9.66 2.79 -14.64
CA ARG A 98 -10.19 2.08 -13.47
C ARG A 98 -9.08 1.63 -12.51
N VAL A 99 -7.83 1.59 -12.96
CA VAL A 99 -6.65 1.37 -12.11
C VAL A 99 -6.23 2.71 -11.54
N LEU A 100 -6.62 3.01 -10.30
CA LEU A 100 -6.40 4.31 -9.67
C LEU A 100 -4.96 4.47 -9.17
N ALA A 101 -4.35 3.38 -8.69
CA ALA A 101 -2.96 3.31 -8.27
C ALA A 101 -2.51 1.84 -8.21
N HIS A 102 -1.22 1.58 -8.34
CA HIS A 102 -0.66 0.25 -8.12
C HIS A 102 0.84 0.27 -7.84
N THR A 103 1.32 -0.72 -7.10
CA THR A 103 2.74 -1.03 -6.96
C THR A 103 3.21 -1.93 -8.09
N LYS A 104 4.52 -2.14 -8.18
CA LYS A 104 5.08 -3.23 -9.00
C LYS A 104 4.67 -4.59 -8.42
N MET A 105 4.73 -5.63 -9.27
CA MET A 105 4.66 -7.02 -8.84
C MET A 105 6.00 -7.43 -8.22
N ILE A 106 5.98 -8.00 -7.02
CA ILE A 106 7.19 -8.41 -6.27
C ILE A 106 7.10 -9.87 -5.82
N GLY A 107 8.26 -10.48 -5.61
CA GLY A 107 8.43 -11.81 -5.04
C GLY A 107 8.77 -11.80 -3.56
N GLY A 108 8.93 -12.99 -2.98
CA GLY A 108 9.23 -13.17 -1.56
C GLY A 108 10.49 -12.45 -1.12
N GLY A 109 10.41 -11.76 0.03
CA GLY A 109 11.47 -10.96 0.62
C GLY A 109 11.64 -9.56 0.03
N GLU A 110 10.87 -9.20 -1.00
CA GLU A 110 10.94 -7.88 -1.64
C GLU A 110 9.94 -6.89 -1.05
N SER A 111 10.18 -5.60 -1.29
CA SER A 111 9.33 -4.47 -0.91
C SER A 111 9.16 -3.50 -2.07
N THR A 112 8.00 -2.87 -2.18
CA THR A 112 7.69 -1.86 -3.21
C THR A 112 6.69 -0.86 -2.65
N SER A 113 6.65 0.34 -3.23
CA SER A 113 5.73 1.39 -2.82
C SER A 113 5.08 2.08 -4.02
N VAL A 114 3.92 2.69 -3.77
CA VAL A 114 3.27 3.62 -4.68
C VAL A 114 2.81 4.85 -3.89
N THR A 115 2.99 6.03 -4.48
CA THR A 115 2.41 7.28 -3.98
C THR A 115 1.39 7.78 -5.00
N PHE A 116 0.19 8.10 -4.54
CA PHE A 116 -0.89 8.57 -5.41
C PHE A 116 -1.68 9.71 -4.75
N LYS A 117 -2.30 10.55 -5.59
CA LYS A 117 -3.16 11.65 -5.16
C LYS A 117 -4.55 11.15 -4.78
N THR A 118 -5.15 11.76 -3.78
CA THR A 118 -6.48 11.41 -3.27
C THR A 118 -7.61 12.26 -3.85
N ASP A 119 -7.27 13.17 -4.79
CA ASP A 119 -8.24 14.08 -5.39
C ASP A 119 -9.44 13.32 -5.97
N GLY A 120 -10.64 13.66 -5.52
CA GLY A 120 -11.89 13.04 -5.95
C GLY A 120 -12.10 11.59 -5.47
N LEU A 121 -11.29 11.07 -4.56
CA LEU A 121 -11.42 9.70 -4.02
C LEU A 121 -12.09 9.65 -2.64
N ALA A 122 -12.14 10.76 -1.90
CA ALA A 122 -12.77 10.81 -0.59
C ALA A 122 -14.25 10.39 -0.67
N GLY A 123 -14.68 9.52 0.24
CA GLY A 123 -16.05 8.99 0.32
C GLY A 123 -16.43 7.99 -0.78
N LYS A 124 -15.51 7.65 -1.69
CA LYS A 124 -15.76 6.58 -2.67
C LYS A 124 -15.61 5.20 -2.04
N ASP A 125 -16.36 4.25 -2.59
CA ASP A 125 -16.22 2.84 -2.27
C ASP A 125 -15.05 2.25 -3.08
N LEU A 126 -13.92 2.03 -2.41
CA LEU A 126 -12.67 1.61 -3.00
C LEU A 126 -12.24 0.24 -2.48
N THR A 127 -11.71 -0.58 -3.39
CA THR A 127 -11.14 -1.89 -3.08
C THR A 127 -9.67 -1.92 -3.50
N PHE A 128 -8.80 -2.33 -2.58
CA PHE A 128 -7.44 -2.73 -2.94
C PHE A 128 -7.37 -4.25 -3.14
N PHE A 129 -6.53 -4.69 -4.05
CA PHE A 129 -6.41 -6.11 -4.40
C PHE A 129 -5.04 -6.44 -4.99
N CYS A 130 -4.69 -7.74 -5.01
CA CYS A 130 -3.56 -8.26 -5.75
C CYS A 130 -4.02 -8.70 -7.15
N SER A 131 -3.37 -8.22 -8.20
CA SER A 131 -3.74 -8.54 -9.58
C SER A 131 -3.08 -9.80 -10.15
N PHE A 132 -2.16 -10.44 -9.41
CA PHE A 132 -1.60 -11.74 -9.83
C PHE A 132 -2.74 -12.73 -10.12
N PRO A 133 -2.68 -13.52 -11.21
CA PRO A 133 -3.78 -14.41 -11.62
C PRO A 133 -4.33 -15.26 -10.47
N GLY A 134 -5.62 -15.13 -10.22
CA GLY A 134 -6.35 -15.87 -9.16
C GLY A 134 -6.27 -15.24 -7.75
N HIS A 135 -5.33 -14.34 -7.47
CA HIS A 135 -5.12 -13.81 -6.12
C HIS A 135 -6.22 -12.83 -5.67
N PHE A 136 -6.81 -12.07 -6.57
CA PHE A 136 -7.81 -11.03 -6.26
C PHE A 136 -9.07 -11.58 -5.55
N ALA A 137 -9.33 -12.88 -5.63
CA ALA A 137 -10.43 -13.52 -4.91
C ALA A 137 -10.21 -13.48 -3.39
N MET A 138 -8.97 -13.70 -2.94
CA MET A 138 -8.57 -13.82 -1.54
C MET A 138 -7.83 -12.58 -1.04
N MET A 139 -6.92 -12.02 -1.87
CA MET A 139 -6.07 -10.88 -1.53
C MET A 139 -6.75 -9.58 -1.95
N LYS A 140 -7.65 -9.09 -1.10
CA LYS A 140 -8.37 -7.83 -1.26
C LYS A 140 -8.85 -7.28 0.07
N GLY A 141 -9.18 -6.00 0.07
CA GLY A 141 -9.77 -5.31 1.21
C GLY A 141 -10.35 -3.95 0.82
N SER A 142 -11.01 -3.29 1.75
CA SER A 142 -11.56 -1.95 1.56
C SER A 142 -10.49 -0.87 1.81
N PHE A 143 -10.53 0.20 1.01
CA PHE A 143 -9.72 1.39 1.21
C PHE A 143 -10.62 2.59 1.46
N LYS A 144 -10.40 3.29 2.57
CA LYS A 144 -11.24 4.42 3.00
C LYS A 144 -10.43 5.71 3.07
N ILE A 145 -11.02 6.80 2.60
CA ILE A 145 -10.49 8.17 2.72
C ILE A 145 -11.59 9.02 3.36
N GLY A 146 -11.40 9.35 4.66
CA GLY A 146 -12.42 10.09 5.38
C GLY A 146 -12.20 10.20 6.87
#